data_0d353776deada728bdaa9bff363e9ace
#
_entry.id   0d353776deada728bdaa9bff363e9ace
#
_cell.length_a   1.000
_cell.length_b   1.000
_cell.length_c   1.000
_cell.angle_alpha   90.00
_cell.angle_beta   90.00
_cell.angle_gamma   90.00
#
_symmetry.space_group_name_H-M   'P 1'
#
loop_
_entity.id
_entity.type
_entity.pdbx_description
1 polymer ?
#
loop_
_entity_poly.entity_id
_entity_poly.type
_entity_poly.pdbx_seq_one_letter_code
_entity_poly.pdbx_strand_id
1 'polypeptide(L)'
;MYTPEALLDAVLRQLRADMGEVLVDPWFTNAQPVTIQDDLFVVEAASELFRDTLTKRFTDNVSDIISDLLGRTAKPLYVFGAEADSWKLQSDTSVYSGYTFEKYIVGNSNKFAHAAALAVANNPARLYNPLFIYGGSGLGKTHLLFAIANSLRKKYPSYRIVYIKSEEFMNEMVEAVKTSGFTEFRAKYRQADLLLMDDVQFLSGKDSLQQEFFHTFESLFQANKQIVLTSDRPPKEIATLSDRLQTRFESGLLADVQSPDLETRMAMVKSKANNLGIEMPQKVVEYIAENITNNVRELEGAVKKIAAINGLMGSPIDLPMAQNAIKDIFKERPGLNPTPEMVLNEVSEFYSIPVDRIKGKARGKEVVLPRQVAEYLMRELCSMSFPEIGKILGQHHTSVMYGIDKLTASMAENDVLRDTVTDLKKNIQSK
;
A
#
# COMPACT_ATOMS: atom_id res chain seq x y z
N MET A 1 12.29 -16.02 20.44
CA MET A 1 11.64 -16.71 19.31
C MET A 1 12.72 -16.96 18.28
N TYR A 2 12.92 -18.18 17.81
CA TYR A 2 13.94 -18.51 16.81
C TYR A 2 13.53 -17.95 15.45
N THR A 3 14.50 -17.41 14.67
CA THR A 3 14.33 -17.25 13.23
C THR A 3 14.52 -18.60 12.55
N PRO A 4 13.99 -18.80 11.32
CA PRO A 4 14.19 -20.07 10.60
C PRO A 4 15.66 -20.47 10.46
N GLU A 5 16.54 -19.50 10.19
CA GLU A 5 17.99 -19.67 10.07
C GLU A 5 18.61 -20.11 11.40
N ALA A 6 18.29 -19.39 12.48
CA ALA A 6 18.82 -19.70 13.81
C ALA A 6 18.33 -21.08 14.31
N LEU A 7 17.10 -21.48 13.92
CA LEU A 7 16.58 -22.80 14.28
C LEU A 7 17.31 -23.90 13.49
N LEU A 8 17.52 -23.73 12.18
CA LEU A 8 18.28 -24.70 11.38
C LEU A 8 19.69 -24.89 11.92
N ASP A 9 20.38 -23.79 12.23
CA ASP A 9 21.73 -23.85 12.81
C ASP A 9 21.77 -24.58 14.15
N ALA A 10 20.76 -24.37 15.00
CA ALA A 10 20.65 -25.07 16.28
C ALA A 10 20.38 -26.57 16.09
N VAL A 11 19.48 -26.93 15.17
CA VAL A 11 19.18 -28.33 14.80
C VAL A 11 20.42 -29.02 14.26
N LEU A 12 21.14 -28.39 13.33
CA LEU A 12 22.34 -28.98 12.74
C LEU A 12 23.45 -29.21 13.78
N ARG A 13 23.64 -28.29 14.73
CA ARG A 13 24.57 -28.46 15.85
C ARG A 13 24.25 -29.69 16.70
N GLN A 14 22.96 -29.84 17.03
CA GLN A 14 22.51 -30.98 17.84
C GLN A 14 22.64 -32.32 17.06
N LEU A 15 22.18 -32.36 15.82
CA LEU A 15 22.31 -33.55 14.97
C LEU A 15 23.76 -33.99 14.78
N ARG A 16 24.69 -33.06 14.59
CA ARG A 16 26.11 -33.34 14.51
C ARG A 16 26.67 -33.92 15.80
N ALA A 17 26.21 -33.43 16.94
CA ALA A 17 26.61 -33.96 18.23
C ALA A 17 26.07 -35.38 18.44
N ASP A 18 24.85 -35.68 18.02
CA ASP A 18 24.19 -36.98 18.25
C ASP A 18 24.58 -38.02 17.24
N MET A 19 24.76 -37.67 15.96
CA MET A 19 24.97 -38.62 14.84
C MET A 19 26.33 -38.51 14.16
N GLY A 20 27.07 -37.42 14.40
CA GLY A 20 28.37 -37.14 13.77
C GLY A 20 28.23 -36.37 12.43
N GLU A 21 29.20 -35.48 12.17
CA GLU A 21 29.22 -34.61 10.99
C GLU A 21 29.21 -35.38 9.66
N VAL A 22 29.92 -36.52 9.59
CA VAL A 22 30.03 -37.35 8.38
C VAL A 22 28.67 -37.92 7.92
N LEU A 23 27.75 -38.15 8.85
CA LEU A 23 26.41 -38.65 8.56
C LEU A 23 25.40 -37.55 8.27
N VAL A 24 25.60 -36.36 8.81
CA VAL A 24 24.63 -35.24 8.72
C VAL A 24 24.94 -34.31 7.56
N ASP A 25 26.17 -33.83 7.47
CA ASP A 25 26.53 -32.75 6.55
C ASP A 25 26.24 -33.05 5.07
N PRO A 26 26.48 -34.25 4.54
CA PRO A 26 26.19 -34.51 3.14
C PRO A 26 24.72 -34.32 2.77
N TRP A 27 23.78 -34.51 3.69
CA TRP A 27 22.35 -34.45 3.43
C TRP A 27 21.76 -33.08 3.65
N PHE A 28 22.36 -32.27 4.48
CA PHE A 28 21.94 -30.90 4.74
C PHE A 28 22.76 -29.86 3.95
N THR A 29 23.68 -30.29 3.09
CA THR A 29 24.40 -29.38 2.18
C THR A 29 23.43 -28.66 1.28
N ASN A 30 23.46 -27.34 1.30
CA ASN A 30 22.54 -26.44 0.60
C ASN A 30 21.05 -26.55 1.03
N ALA A 31 20.75 -27.19 2.16
CA ALA A 31 19.40 -27.08 2.74
C ALA A 31 19.16 -25.66 3.23
N GLN A 32 18.01 -25.09 2.86
CA GLN A 32 17.64 -23.72 3.20
C GLN A 32 16.41 -23.70 4.11
N PRO A 33 16.43 -22.98 5.23
CA PRO A 33 15.24 -22.81 6.04
C PRO A 33 14.27 -21.88 5.32
N VAL A 34 12.99 -22.27 5.25
CA VAL A 34 11.97 -21.49 4.57
C VAL A 34 11.11 -20.72 5.57
N THR A 35 10.51 -21.41 6.53
CA THR A 35 9.63 -20.79 7.53
C THR A 35 9.39 -21.69 8.75
N ILE A 36 8.93 -21.07 9.84
CA ILE A 36 8.37 -21.76 11.00
C ILE A 36 6.90 -21.33 11.09
N GLN A 37 5.99 -22.24 10.72
CA GLN A 37 4.57 -21.93 10.71
C GLN A 37 3.77 -23.02 11.43
N ASP A 38 2.94 -22.60 12.40
CA ASP A 38 2.20 -23.51 13.26
C ASP A 38 3.12 -24.57 13.89
N ASP A 39 2.87 -25.86 13.66
CA ASP A 39 3.67 -26.97 14.14
C ASP A 39 4.68 -27.49 13.12
N LEU A 40 4.95 -26.72 12.05
CA LEU A 40 5.85 -27.11 10.97
C LEU A 40 7.09 -26.21 10.91
N PHE A 41 8.25 -26.85 10.78
CA PHE A 41 9.49 -26.21 10.38
C PHE A 41 9.82 -26.64 8.95
N VAL A 42 9.63 -25.71 8.00
CA VAL A 42 9.79 -25.98 6.56
C VAL A 42 11.22 -25.73 6.14
N VAL A 43 11.83 -26.74 5.52
CA VAL A 43 13.21 -26.70 5.03
C VAL A 43 13.25 -27.16 3.58
N GLU A 44 13.81 -26.32 2.71
CA GLU A 44 14.05 -26.68 1.31
C GLU A 44 15.29 -27.55 1.18
N ALA A 45 15.14 -28.69 0.51
CA ALA A 45 16.21 -29.60 0.20
C ALA A 45 16.87 -29.25 -1.15
N ALA A 46 18.14 -29.60 -1.33
CA ALA A 46 18.91 -29.32 -2.54
C ALA A 46 18.38 -30.05 -3.80
N SER A 47 17.67 -31.17 -3.63
CA SER A 47 17.07 -31.95 -4.71
C SER A 47 15.97 -32.86 -4.17
N GLU A 48 15.19 -33.46 -5.08
CA GLU A 48 14.16 -34.44 -4.72
C GLU A 48 14.72 -35.65 -3.96
N LEU A 49 15.89 -36.14 -4.36
CA LEU A 49 16.58 -37.22 -3.64
C LEU A 49 16.94 -36.83 -2.21
N PHE A 50 17.38 -35.59 -2.00
CA PHE A 50 17.70 -35.06 -0.67
C PHE A 50 16.44 -34.92 0.17
N ARG A 51 15.36 -34.39 -0.39
CA ARG A 51 14.05 -34.30 0.27
C ARG A 51 13.59 -35.67 0.78
N ASP A 52 13.58 -36.67 -0.09
CA ASP A 52 13.12 -38.00 0.25
C ASP A 52 13.99 -38.67 1.31
N THR A 53 15.32 -38.46 1.24
CA THR A 53 16.25 -38.99 2.23
C THR A 53 16.10 -38.28 3.58
N LEU A 54 15.99 -36.94 3.59
CA LEU A 54 15.75 -36.18 4.80
C LEU A 54 14.43 -36.58 5.46
N THR A 55 13.36 -36.74 4.67
CA THR A 55 12.06 -37.19 5.17
C THR A 55 12.13 -38.60 5.79
N LYS A 56 12.83 -39.52 5.19
CA LYS A 56 12.89 -40.92 5.67
C LYS A 56 13.85 -41.15 6.86
N ARG A 57 14.95 -40.41 6.91
CA ARG A 57 16.02 -40.66 7.86
C ARG A 57 16.12 -39.70 9.02
N PHE A 58 15.69 -38.44 8.84
CA PHE A 58 15.96 -37.38 9.79
C PHE A 58 14.70 -36.78 10.43
N THR A 59 13.49 -37.10 9.94
CA THR A 59 12.25 -36.52 10.44
C THR A 59 12.07 -36.69 11.95
N ASP A 60 12.29 -37.90 12.45
CA ASP A 60 12.05 -38.17 13.88
C ASP A 60 13.08 -37.45 14.77
N ASN A 61 14.37 -37.57 14.45
CA ASN A 61 15.43 -36.88 15.20
C ASN A 61 15.25 -35.34 15.17
N VAL A 62 14.95 -34.80 14.00
CA VAL A 62 14.72 -33.34 13.86
C VAL A 62 13.45 -32.92 14.59
N SER A 63 12.38 -33.74 14.57
CA SER A 63 11.14 -33.45 15.32
C SER A 63 11.38 -33.32 16.82
N ASP A 64 12.17 -34.24 17.38
CA ASP A 64 12.52 -34.22 18.80
C ASP A 64 13.31 -32.93 19.14
N ILE A 65 14.36 -32.65 18.34
CA ILE A 65 15.21 -31.47 18.56
C ILE A 65 14.42 -30.17 18.44
N ILE A 66 13.61 -30.00 17.39
CA ILE A 66 12.84 -28.76 17.22
C ILE A 66 11.75 -28.60 18.27
N SER A 67 11.15 -29.70 18.73
CA SER A 67 10.15 -29.64 19.79
C SER A 67 10.76 -29.21 21.11
N ASP A 68 11.94 -29.69 21.44
CA ASP A 68 12.70 -29.27 22.63
C ASP A 68 13.11 -27.79 22.54
N LEU A 69 13.63 -27.35 21.41
CA LEU A 69 14.08 -25.96 21.19
C LEU A 69 12.92 -24.96 21.21
N LEU A 70 11.76 -25.34 20.68
CA LEU A 70 10.58 -24.47 20.61
C LEU A 70 9.66 -24.57 21.85
N GLY A 71 9.87 -25.57 22.71
CA GLY A 71 9.01 -25.84 23.87
C GLY A 71 7.58 -26.22 23.50
N ARG A 72 7.36 -26.77 22.30
CA ARG A 72 6.07 -27.22 21.76
C ARG A 72 6.30 -28.30 20.71
N THR A 73 5.32 -29.16 20.51
CA THR A 73 5.38 -30.16 19.43
C THR A 73 5.54 -29.47 18.08
N ALA A 74 6.58 -29.86 17.32
CA ALA A 74 6.81 -29.36 15.97
C ALA A 74 7.48 -30.46 15.11
N LYS A 75 7.24 -30.42 13.79
CA LYS A 75 7.79 -31.40 12.83
C LYS A 75 8.47 -30.70 11.68
N PRO A 76 9.59 -31.27 11.16
CA PRO A 76 10.17 -30.77 9.92
C PRO A 76 9.30 -31.17 8.73
N LEU A 77 9.17 -30.25 7.78
CA LEU A 77 8.64 -30.52 6.44
C LEU A 77 9.72 -30.19 5.43
N TYR A 78 10.21 -31.23 4.75
CA TYR A 78 11.21 -31.06 3.70
C TYR A 78 10.51 -30.90 2.35
N VAL A 79 10.82 -29.81 1.65
CA VAL A 79 10.22 -29.43 0.37
C VAL A 79 11.29 -29.25 -0.71
N PHE A 80 10.90 -29.28 -1.98
CA PHE A 80 11.83 -29.07 -3.09
C PHE A 80 11.11 -28.45 -4.30
N GLY A 81 11.78 -27.56 -5.04
CA GLY A 81 11.28 -26.98 -6.29
C GLY A 81 9.98 -26.18 -6.10
N ALA A 82 8.99 -26.43 -6.93
CA ALA A 82 7.71 -25.70 -6.89
C ALA A 82 6.98 -25.75 -5.54
N GLU A 83 7.20 -26.81 -4.76
CA GLU A 83 6.66 -26.93 -3.40
C GLU A 83 7.38 -25.96 -2.45
N ALA A 84 8.72 -25.87 -2.54
CA ALA A 84 9.52 -24.91 -1.78
C ALA A 84 9.15 -23.46 -2.13
N ASP A 85 8.96 -23.17 -3.41
CA ASP A 85 8.53 -21.85 -3.88
C ASP A 85 7.14 -21.49 -3.33
N SER A 86 6.24 -22.46 -3.25
CA SER A 86 4.92 -22.28 -2.61
C SER A 86 5.05 -21.89 -1.14
N TRP A 87 5.96 -22.54 -0.40
CA TRP A 87 6.21 -22.24 1.01
C TRP A 87 6.97 -20.91 1.21
N LYS A 88 7.92 -20.55 0.34
CA LYS A 88 8.57 -19.24 0.33
C LYS A 88 7.55 -18.10 0.11
N LEU A 89 6.66 -18.30 -0.85
CA LEU A 89 5.53 -17.39 -1.08
C LEU A 89 4.56 -17.33 0.11
N GLN A 90 4.40 -18.42 0.86
CA GLN A 90 3.62 -18.44 2.10
C GLN A 90 4.35 -17.71 3.23
N SER A 91 5.67 -17.80 3.35
CA SER A 91 6.44 -17.09 4.37
C SER A 91 6.47 -15.58 4.14
N ASP A 92 6.62 -15.13 2.89
CA ASP A 92 6.49 -13.71 2.52
C ASP A 92 5.09 -13.17 2.82
N THR A 93 4.07 -14.00 2.71
CA THR A 93 2.69 -13.65 3.04
C THR A 93 2.33 -13.83 4.52
N SER A 94 3.17 -14.45 5.35
CA SER A 94 2.99 -14.52 6.82
C SER A 94 2.96 -13.12 7.46
N VAL A 95 3.70 -12.17 6.87
CA VAL A 95 3.66 -10.74 7.22
C VAL A 95 2.23 -10.18 7.10
N TYR A 96 1.42 -10.75 6.21
CA TYR A 96 0.05 -10.32 5.93
C TYR A 96 -1.03 -11.21 6.57
N SER A 97 -0.67 -12.17 7.42
CA SER A 97 -1.62 -13.05 8.15
C SER A 97 -2.63 -12.27 9.00
N GLY A 98 -2.25 -11.05 9.39
CA GLY A 98 -3.12 -10.12 10.12
C GLY A 98 -4.21 -9.44 9.27
N TYR A 99 -4.13 -9.51 7.93
CA TYR A 99 -5.10 -8.88 7.04
C TYR A 99 -6.25 -9.85 6.74
N THR A 100 -7.30 -9.77 7.53
CA THR A 100 -8.50 -10.60 7.38
C THR A 100 -9.73 -9.73 7.19
N PHE A 101 -10.85 -10.32 6.72
CA PHE A 101 -12.12 -9.59 6.57
C PHE A 101 -12.65 -9.08 7.91
N GLU A 102 -12.44 -9.83 8.99
CA GLU A 102 -12.89 -9.46 10.35
C GLU A 102 -12.15 -8.24 10.90
N LYS A 103 -10.91 -8.04 10.48
CA LYS A 103 -10.10 -6.88 10.89
C LYS A 103 -10.24 -5.67 9.97
N TYR A 104 -10.92 -5.85 8.84
CA TYR A 104 -11.16 -4.75 7.91
C TYR A 104 -12.32 -3.90 8.40
N ILE A 105 -12.09 -2.63 8.65
CA ILE A 105 -13.14 -1.71 9.12
C ILE A 105 -13.99 -1.28 7.92
N VAL A 106 -15.26 -1.71 7.94
CA VAL A 106 -16.21 -1.43 6.87
C VAL A 106 -16.98 -0.14 7.17
N GLY A 107 -17.01 0.75 6.20
CA GLY A 107 -17.79 2.00 6.20
C GLY A 107 -18.47 2.21 4.85
N ASN A 108 -19.20 3.32 4.70
CA ASN A 108 -19.90 3.63 3.43
C ASN A 108 -18.95 3.72 2.23
N SER A 109 -17.73 4.20 2.45
CA SER A 109 -16.69 4.42 1.43
C SER A 109 -16.06 3.15 0.86
N ASN A 110 -16.21 2.00 1.52
CA ASN A 110 -15.52 0.76 1.13
C ASN A 110 -16.41 -0.50 1.21
N LYS A 111 -17.66 -0.37 1.61
CA LYS A 111 -18.59 -1.51 1.77
C LYS A 111 -18.79 -2.33 0.49
N PHE A 112 -18.81 -1.66 -0.67
CA PHE A 112 -18.97 -2.33 -1.96
C PHE A 112 -17.74 -3.17 -2.30
N ALA A 113 -16.54 -2.59 -2.18
CA ALA A 113 -15.28 -3.31 -2.41
C ALA A 113 -15.10 -4.48 -1.43
N HIS A 114 -15.46 -4.28 -0.16
CA HIS A 114 -15.45 -5.34 0.84
C HIS A 114 -16.41 -6.49 0.47
N ALA A 115 -17.66 -6.17 0.09
CA ALA A 115 -18.65 -7.19 -0.30
C ALA A 115 -18.21 -7.94 -1.55
N ALA A 116 -17.63 -7.26 -2.55
CA ALA A 116 -17.09 -7.87 -3.76
C ALA A 116 -15.92 -8.82 -3.44
N ALA A 117 -14.98 -8.37 -2.59
CA ALA A 117 -13.85 -9.19 -2.14
C ALA A 117 -14.33 -10.45 -1.38
N LEU A 118 -15.33 -10.30 -0.50
CA LEU A 118 -15.90 -11.41 0.25
C LEU A 118 -16.62 -12.41 -0.68
N ALA A 119 -17.33 -11.93 -1.71
CA ALA A 119 -17.97 -12.76 -2.71
C ALA A 119 -16.96 -13.59 -3.51
N VAL A 120 -15.83 -12.99 -3.91
CA VAL A 120 -14.71 -13.69 -4.56
C VAL A 120 -14.11 -14.75 -3.65
N ALA A 121 -13.87 -14.43 -2.37
CA ALA A 121 -13.34 -15.38 -1.39
C ALA A 121 -14.29 -16.57 -1.15
N ASN A 122 -15.60 -16.35 -1.26
CA ASN A 122 -16.59 -17.40 -1.10
C ASN A 122 -16.72 -18.30 -2.34
N ASN A 123 -16.69 -17.72 -3.54
CA ASN A 123 -16.89 -18.42 -4.81
C ASN A 123 -15.91 -17.92 -5.88
N PRO A 124 -14.62 -18.31 -5.81
CA PRO A 124 -13.60 -17.83 -6.74
C PRO A 124 -13.93 -18.24 -8.18
N ALA A 125 -13.53 -17.38 -9.12
CA ALA A 125 -13.64 -17.53 -10.58
C ALA A 125 -15.06 -17.69 -11.16
N ARG A 126 -16.10 -17.44 -10.36
CA ARG A 126 -17.50 -17.64 -10.84
C ARG A 126 -18.22 -16.34 -11.21
N LEU A 127 -18.22 -15.34 -10.34
CA LEU A 127 -19.07 -14.15 -10.53
C LEU A 127 -18.26 -12.90 -10.94
N TYR A 128 -17.12 -12.69 -10.33
CA TYR A 128 -16.33 -11.46 -10.45
C TYR A 128 -14.90 -11.81 -10.82
N ASN A 129 -14.64 -12.00 -12.11
CA ASN A 129 -13.32 -12.32 -12.62
C ASN A 129 -13.02 -11.52 -13.90
N PRO A 130 -12.04 -10.59 -13.89
CA PRO A 130 -11.27 -10.17 -12.71
C PRO A 130 -12.10 -9.35 -11.70
N LEU A 131 -11.65 -9.32 -10.45
CA LEU A 131 -12.04 -8.28 -9.49
C LEU A 131 -10.98 -7.19 -9.55
N PHE A 132 -11.38 -5.97 -9.89
CA PHE A 132 -10.49 -4.81 -9.96
C PHE A 132 -10.87 -3.81 -8.87
N ILE A 133 -10.00 -3.68 -7.85
CA ILE A 133 -10.19 -2.78 -6.70
C ILE A 133 -9.36 -1.52 -6.93
N TYR A 134 -9.99 -0.35 -6.96
CA TYR A 134 -9.26 0.89 -7.18
C TYR A 134 -9.62 1.96 -6.15
N GLY A 135 -8.74 2.98 -6.04
CA GLY A 135 -8.91 4.10 -5.10
C GLY A 135 -7.56 4.63 -4.61
N GLY A 136 -7.56 5.75 -3.96
CA GLY A 136 -6.37 6.47 -3.50
C GLY A 136 -5.37 5.60 -2.73
N SER A 137 -4.12 6.07 -2.61
CA SER A 137 -3.09 5.36 -1.85
C SER A 137 -3.47 5.26 -0.37
N GLY A 138 -3.16 4.10 0.24
CA GLY A 138 -3.35 3.91 1.69
C GLY A 138 -4.80 3.67 2.15
N LEU A 139 -5.76 3.40 1.26
CA LEU A 139 -7.18 3.18 1.59
C LEU A 139 -7.53 1.72 1.93
N GLY A 140 -6.56 0.81 1.99
CA GLY A 140 -6.80 -0.57 2.40
C GLY A 140 -7.03 -1.56 1.26
N LYS A 141 -6.70 -1.23 0.00
CA LYS A 141 -6.81 -2.14 -1.16
C LYS A 141 -5.99 -3.42 -0.96
N THR A 142 -4.73 -3.28 -0.58
CA THR A 142 -3.83 -4.40 -0.28
C THR A 142 -4.36 -5.26 0.87
N HIS A 143 -5.05 -4.68 1.87
CA HIS A 143 -5.72 -5.45 2.92
C HIS A 143 -6.79 -6.38 2.33
N LEU A 144 -7.63 -5.90 1.42
CA LEU A 144 -8.65 -6.73 0.77
C LEU A 144 -8.03 -7.84 -0.07
N LEU A 145 -6.91 -7.59 -0.78
CA LEU A 145 -6.18 -8.65 -1.49
C LEU A 145 -5.77 -9.77 -0.55
N PHE A 146 -5.14 -9.44 0.57
CA PHE A 146 -4.70 -10.47 1.54
C PHE A 146 -5.86 -11.08 2.32
N ALA A 147 -6.95 -10.36 2.56
CA ALA A 147 -8.15 -10.94 3.14
C ALA A 147 -8.74 -12.05 2.25
N ILE A 148 -8.78 -11.83 0.93
CA ILE A 148 -9.16 -12.87 -0.05
C ILE A 148 -8.18 -14.04 0.03
N ALA A 149 -6.86 -13.79 -0.04
CA ALA A 149 -5.85 -14.83 0.02
C ALA A 149 -5.95 -15.67 1.28
N ASN A 150 -6.04 -15.03 2.45
CA ASN A 150 -6.14 -15.72 3.75
C ASN A 150 -7.43 -16.53 3.89
N SER A 151 -8.55 -16.03 3.37
CA SER A 151 -9.81 -16.77 3.36
C SER A 151 -9.73 -18.01 2.45
N LEU A 152 -9.17 -17.87 1.24
CA LEU A 152 -9.06 -18.98 0.29
C LEU A 152 -8.04 -20.03 0.75
N ARG A 153 -6.94 -19.64 1.41
CA ARG A 153 -6.00 -20.60 2.03
C ARG A 153 -6.66 -21.49 3.05
N LYS A 154 -7.50 -20.91 3.93
CA LYS A 154 -8.24 -21.69 4.92
C LYS A 154 -9.20 -22.67 4.28
N LYS A 155 -9.88 -22.25 3.20
CA LYS A 155 -10.92 -23.02 2.51
C LYS A 155 -10.35 -24.06 1.54
N TYR A 156 -9.27 -23.70 0.85
CA TYR A 156 -8.61 -24.51 -0.18
C TYR A 156 -7.09 -24.55 0.04
N PRO A 157 -6.58 -25.37 0.98
CA PRO A 157 -5.15 -25.41 1.32
C PRO A 157 -4.23 -25.77 0.15
N SER A 158 -4.76 -26.48 -0.87
CA SER A 158 -4.04 -26.85 -2.09
C SER A 158 -3.96 -25.77 -3.16
N TYR A 159 -4.65 -24.63 -2.97
CA TYR A 159 -4.63 -23.55 -3.96
C TYR A 159 -3.26 -22.90 -4.05
N ARG A 160 -2.77 -22.79 -5.27
CA ARG A 160 -1.57 -22.01 -5.58
C ARG A 160 -1.96 -20.52 -5.67
N ILE A 161 -1.73 -19.81 -4.60
CA ILE A 161 -2.02 -18.37 -4.49
C ILE A 161 -0.72 -17.61 -4.77
N VAL A 162 -0.73 -16.77 -5.79
CA VAL A 162 0.39 -15.91 -6.16
C VAL A 162 0.02 -14.45 -5.91
N TYR A 163 0.77 -13.79 -5.05
CA TYR A 163 0.74 -12.34 -4.86
C TYR A 163 1.98 -11.72 -5.45
N ILE A 164 1.83 -10.63 -6.18
CA ILE A 164 2.95 -9.89 -6.78
C ILE A 164 2.58 -8.41 -6.95
N LYS A 165 3.54 -7.52 -6.74
CA LYS A 165 3.44 -6.14 -7.18
C LYS A 165 3.87 -6.00 -8.63
N SER A 166 3.26 -5.08 -9.36
CA SER A 166 3.60 -4.88 -10.78
C SER A 166 5.09 -4.57 -11.01
N GLU A 167 5.75 -3.88 -10.07
CA GLU A 167 7.19 -3.61 -10.15
C GLU A 167 8.04 -4.87 -9.96
N GLU A 168 7.64 -5.74 -9.03
CA GLU A 168 8.32 -7.03 -8.79
C GLU A 168 8.14 -7.97 -9.99
N PHE A 169 6.92 -8.01 -10.58
CA PHE A 169 6.65 -8.77 -11.80
C PHE A 169 7.56 -8.32 -12.96
N MET A 170 7.78 -7.00 -13.08
CA MET A 170 8.74 -6.47 -14.06
C MET A 170 10.17 -6.93 -13.77
N ASN A 171 10.61 -6.84 -12.52
CA ASN A 171 11.98 -7.23 -12.14
C ASN A 171 12.23 -8.73 -12.39
N GLU A 172 11.27 -9.58 -12.02
CA GLU A 172 11.33 -11.01 -12.29
C GLU A 172 11.32 -11.33 -13.80
N MET A 173 10.52 -10.60 -14.59
CA MET A 173 10.52 -10.74 -16.04
C MET A 173 11.89 -10.38 -16.65
N VAL A 174 12.49 -9.26 -16.20
CA VAL A 174 13.83 -8.84 -16.67
C VAL A 174 14.89 -9.88 -16.31
N GLU A 175 14.82 -10.46 -15.11
CA GLU A 175 15.75 -11.51 -14.69
C GLU A 175 15.55 -12.79 -15.50
N ALA A 176 14.32 -13.17 -15.77
CA ALA A 176 14.00 -14.33 -16.63
C ALA A 176 14.55 -14.17 -18.05
N VAL A 177 14.59 -12.94 -18.59
CA VAL A 177 15.24 -12.65 -19.89
C VAL A 177 16.74 -12.91 -19.82
N LYS A 178 17.41 -12.43 -18.77
CA LYS A 178 18.87 -12.56 -18.59
C LYS A 178 19.32 -14.02 -18.38
N THR A 179 18.52 -14.77 -17.65
CA THR A 179 18.85 -16.15 -17.23
C THR A 179 18.25 -17.23 -18.12
N SER A 180 17.54 -16.86 -19.19
CA SER A 180 16.75 -17.79 -20.03
C SER A 180 15.68 -18.56 -19.25
N GLY A 181 15.24 -18.04 -18.10
CA GLY A 181 14.27 -18.63 -17.16
C GLY A 181 12.80 -18.31 -17.45
N PHE A 182 12.47 -17.98 -18.71
CA PHE A 182 11.10 -17.60 -19.10
C PHE A 182 10.07 -18.72 -18.88
N THR A 183 10.49 -19.97 -18.97
CA THR A 183 9.60 -21.11 -18.76
C THR A 183 9.14 -21.17 -17.30
N GLU A 184 10.06 -21.02 -16.37
CA GLU A 184 9.83 -21.03 -14.93
C GLU A 184 8.99 -19.79 -14.52
N PHE A 185 9.35 -18.60 -15.04
CA PHE A 185 8.59 -17.39 -14.83
C PHE A 185 7.13 -17.56 -15.26
N ARG A 186 6.88 -18.05 -16.47
CA ARG A 186 5.53 -18.30 -16.96
C ARG A 186 4.79 -19.37 -16.17
N ALA A 187 5.47 -20.45 -15.78
CA ALA A 187 4.89 -21.50 -14.95
C ALA A 187 4.45 -20.97 -13.59
N LYS A 188 5.27 -20.10 -12.96
CA LYS A 188 4.94 -19.47 -11.68
C LYS A 188 3.59 -18.77 -11.72
N TYR A 189 3.34 -17.92 -12.73
CA TYR A 189 2.15 -17.10 -12.79
C TYR A 189 0.97 -17.77 -13.48
N ARG A 190 1.18 -18.50 -14.58
CA ARG A 190 0.10 -19.09 -15.38
C ARG A 190 -0.51 -20.36 -14.79
N GLN A 191 0.13 -20.95 -13.77
CA GLN A 191 -0.42 -22.10 -13.04
C GLN A 191 -1.05 -21.71 -11.69
N ALA A 192 -1.18 -20.42 -11.38
CA ALA A 192 -1.83 -19.98 -10.16
C ALA A 192 -3.33 -20.30 -10.17
N ASP A 193 -3.90 -20.66 -9.04
CA ASP A 193 -5.34 -20.80 -8.84
C ASP A 193 -5.97 -19.44 -8.48
N LEU A 194 -5.17 -18.58 -7.84
CA LEU A 194 -5.48 -17.17 -7.54
C LEU A 194 -4.26 -16.30 -7.84
N LEU A 195 -4.40 -15.35 -8.75
CA LEU A 195 -3.42 -14.30 -8.99
C LEU A 195 -3.90 -13.00 -8.34
N LEU A 196 -3.07 -12.46 -7.45
CA LEU A 196 -3.26 -11.16 -6.81
C LEU A 196 -2.15 -10.23 -7.31
N MET A 197 -2.49 -9.23 -8.11
CA MET A 197 -1.52 -8.22 -8.55
C MET A 197 -1.85 -6.87 -7.96
N ASP A 198 -0.90 -6.34 -7.19
CA ASP A 198 -1.03 -5.05 -6.54
C ASP A 198 -0.41 -3.94 -7.42
N ASP A 199 -1.05 -2.78 -7.42
CA ASP A 199 -0.60 -1.56 -8.05
C ASP A 199 -0.36 -1.70 -9.58
N VAL A 200 -1.37 -2.19 -10.33
CA VAL A 200 -1.27 -2.41 -11.79
C VAL A 200 -1.04 -1.14 -12.61
N GLN A 201 -1.22 0.06 -12.04
CA GLN A 201 -0.88 1.32 -12.71
C GLN A 201 0.60 1.39 -13.10
N PHE A 202 1.50 0.66 -12.44
CA PHE A 202 2.93 0.59 -12.80
C PHE A 202 3.24 -0.25 -14.05
N LEU A 203 2.24 -0.89 -14.66
CA LEU A 203 2.36 -1.47 -16.02
C LEU A 203 2.38 -0.38 -17.10
N SER A 204 1.92 0.82 -16.78
CA SER A 204 1.85 1.98 -17.68
C SER A 204 3.17 2.24 -18.40
N GLY A 205 3.13 2.49 -19.72
CA GLY A 205 4.29 2.83 -20.52
C GLY A 205 5.32 1.71 -20.76
N LYS A 206 4.98 0.44 -20.46
CA LYS A 206 5.91 -0.69 -20.55
C LYS A 206 5.35 -1.79 -21.46
N ASP A 207 5.39 -1.59 -22.76
CA ASP A 207 4.70 -2.44 -23.75
C ASP A 207 5.02 -3.94 -23.63
N SER A 208 6.29 -4.31 -23.50
CA SER A 208 6.69 -5.72 -23.35
C SER A 208 6.13 -6.37 -22.08
N LEU A 209 6.07 -5.60 -20.97
CA LEU A 209 5.51 -6.05 -19.70
C LEU A 209 4.00 -6.20 -19.81
N GLN A 210 3.32 -5.25 -20.44
CA GLN A 210 1.88 -5.31 -20.69
C GLN A 210 1.52 -6.51 -21.57
N GLN A 211 2.33 -6.82 -22.58
CA GLN A 211 2.11 -7.98 -23.44
C GLN A 211 2.27 -9.29 -22.68
N GLU A 212 3.32 -9.46 -21.87
CA GLU A 212 3.52 -10.69 -21.09
C GLU A 212 2.43 -10.85 -20.02
N PHE A 213 2.04 -9.74 -19.37
CA PHE A 213 0.93 -9.75 -18.41
C PHE A 213 -0.41 -10.09 -19.09
N PHE A 214 -0.67 -9.54 -20.28
CA PHE A 214 -1.85 -9.91 -21.07
C PHE A 214 -1.94 -11.41 -21.33
N HIS A 215 -0.85 -12.04 -21.74
CA HIS A 215 -0.82 -13.49 -21.98
C HIS A 215 -0.99 -14.29 -20.67
N THR A 216 -0.47 -13.81 -19.57
CA THR A 216 -0.65 -14.42 -18.25
C THR A 216 -2.13 -14.32 -17.82
N PHE A 217 -2.73 -13.14 -17.99
CA PHE A 217 -4.14 -12.91 -17.72
C PHE A 217 -5.03 -13.84 -18.54
N GLU A 218 -4.83 -13.90 -19.87
CA GLU A 218 -5.61 -14.78 -20.76
C GLU A 218 -5.51 -16.25 -20.37
N SER A 219 -4.29 -16.72 -20.05
CA SER A 219 -4.06 -18.10 -19.63
C SER A 219 -4.86 -18.45 -18.37
N LEU A 220 -4.83 -17.58 -17.37
CA LEU A 220 -5.58 -17.76 -16.12
C LEU A 220 -7.09 -17.66 -16.32
N PHE A 221 -7.52 -16.66 -17.08
CA PHE A 221 -8.95 -16.44 -17.34
C PHE A 221 -9.59 -17.61 -18.08
N GLN A 222 -8.93 -18.13 -19.13
CA GLN A 222 -9.39 -19.31 -19.89
C GLN A 222 -9.38 -20.59 -19.05
N ALA A 223 -8.44 -20.70 -18.11
CA ALA A 223 -8.37 -21.81 -17.16
C ALA A 223 -9.36 -21.69 -15.99
N ASN A 224 -10.25 -20.68 -16.00
CA ASN A 224 -11.19 -20.37 -14.90
C ASN A 224 -10.46 -20.19 -13.55
N LYS A 225 -9.31 -19.50 -13.55
CA LYS A 225 -8.58 -19.13 -12.35
C LYS A 225 -8.94 -17.71 -11.93
N GLN A 226 -8.95 -17.43 -10.63
CA GLN A 226 -9.32 -16.12 -10.11
C GLN A 226 -8.19 -15.12 -10.29
N ILE A 227 -8.54 -13.92 -10.76
CA ILE A 227 -7.65 -12.78 -10.87
C ILE A 227 -8.22 -11.65 -10.02
N VAL A 228 -7.38 -11.03 -9.18
CA VAL A 228 -7.72 -9.83 -8.41
C VAL A 228 -6.61 -8.80 -8.61
N LEU A 229 -7.00 -7.61 -8.99
CA LEU A 229 -6.09 -6.51 -9.34
C LEU A 229 -6.37 -5.31 -8.44
N THR A 230 -5.33 -4.56 -8.09
CA THR A 230 -5.52 -3.25 -7.47
C THR A 230 -4.86 -2.14 -8.26
N SER A 231 -5.39 -0.93 -8.13
CA SER A 231 -4.84 0.29 -8.74
C SER A 231 -5.13 1.51 -7.88
N ASP A 232 -4.39 2.59 -8.10
CA ASP A 232 -4.69 3.90 -7.50
C ASP A 232 -5.84 4.64 -8.22
N ARG A 233 -6.21 4.18 -9.45
CA ARG A 233 -7.24 4.77 -10.32
C ARG A 233 -7.96 3.72 -11.16
N PRO A 234 -9.13 4.01 -11.74
CA PRO A 234 -9.84 3.08 -12.62
C PRO A 234 -9.05 2.81 -13.92
N PRO A 235 -9.32 1.67 -14.61
CA PRO A 235 -8.56 1.29 -15.81
C PRO A 235 -8.48 2.36 -16.90
N LYS A 236 -9.56 3.11 -17.11
CA LYS A 236 -9.63 4.21 -18.11
C LYS A 236 -8.68 5.37 -17.83
N GLU A 237 -8.30 5.57 -16.59
CA GLU A 237 -7.44 6.67 -16.17
C GLU A 237 -5.95 6.24 -16.07
N ILE A 238 -5.63 4.96 -16.32
CA ILE A 238 -4.25 4.50 -16.38
C ILE A 238 -3.67 4.93 -17.74
N ALA A 239 -2.81 5.95 -17.70
CA ALA A 239 -2.18 6.45 -18.93
C ALA A 239 -1.37 5.35 -19.63
N THR A 240 -1.35 5.36 -20.96
CA THR A 240 -0.58 4.40 -21.78
C THR A 240 -0.81 2.92 -21.48
N LEU A 241 -1.96 2.57 -20.90
CA LEU A 241 -2.41 1.19 -20.81
C LEU A 241 -2.96 0.77 -22.17
N SER A 242 -2.57 -0.42 -22.66
CA SER A 242 -3.08 -0.93 -23.94
C SER A 242 -4.59 -1.21 -23.88
N ASP A 243 -5.31 -0.92 -24.96
CA ASP A 243 -6.76 -1.13 -25.05
C ASP A 243 -7.17 -2.57 -24.72
N ARG A 244 -6.29 -3.54 -25.02
CA ARG A 244 -6.52 -4.95 -24.73
C ARG A 244 -6.56 -5.21 -23.22
N LEU A 245 -5.59 -4.71 -22.47
CA LEU A 245 -5.56 -4.84 -21.00
C LEU A 245 -6.68 -4.05 -20.36
N GLN A 246 -6.92 -2.82 -20.82
CA GLN A 246 -8.03 -2.01 -20.32
C GLN A 246 -9.35 -2.75 -20.45
N THR A 247 -9.66 -3.29 -21.63
CA THR A 247 -10.88 -4.07 -21.88
C THR A 247 -10.98 -5.29 -20.97
N ARG A 248 -9.86 -5.99 -20.71
CA ARG A 248 -9.83 -7.13 -19.80
C ARG A 248 -10.06 -6.74 -18.34
N PHE A 249 -9.48 -5.63 -17.89
CA PHE A 249 -9.71 -5.13 -16.53
C PHE A 249 -11.17 -4.70 -16.32
N GLU A 250 -11.78 -4.11 -17.34
CA GLU A 250 -13.18 -3.68 -17.32
C GLU A 250 -14.19 -4.82 -17.54
N SER A 251 -13.76 -5.96 -18.06
CA SER A 251 -14.67 -7.10 -18.28
C SER A 251 -15.19 -7.76 -17.01
N GLY A 252 -14.55 -7.51 -15.89
CA GLY A 252 -14.92 -8.02 -14.56
C GLY A 252 -15.71 -7.02 -13.72
N LEU A 253 -15.53 -7.09 -12.41
CA LEU A 253 -16.13 -6.16 -11.46
C LEU A 253 -15.15 -5.08 -11.06
N LEU A 254 -15.51 -3.81 -11.29
CA LEU A 254 -14.78 -2.65 -10.78
C LEU A 254 -15.35 -2.25 -9.42
N ALA A 255 -14.50 -2.19 -8.40
CA ALA A 255 -14.87 -1.84 -7.03
C ALA A 255 -14.02 -0.68 -6.53
N ASP A 256 -14.64 0.47 -6.27
CA ASP A 256 -13.97 1.64 -5.74
C ASP A 256 -13.82 1.59 -4.23
N VAL A 257 -12.73 2.15 -3.74
CA VAL A 257 -12.47 2.40 -2.32
C VAL A 257 -12.20 3.90 -2.16
N GLN A 258 -13.12 4.59 -1.52
CA GLN A 258 -13.04 6.03 -1.29
C GLN A 258 -12.46 6.35 0.10
N SER A 259 -12.14 7.62 0.34
CA SER A 259 -11.71 8.09 1.66
C SER A 259 -12.81 7.84 2.70
N PRO A 260 -12.46 7.30 3.87
CA PRO A 260 -13.42 7.00 4.92
C PRO A 260 -14.03 8.27 5.51
N ASP A 261 -15.30 8.19 5.89
CA ASP A 261 -15.99 9.24 6.68
C ASP A 261 -15.41 9.32 8.11
N LEU A 262 -15.79 10.34 8.85
CA LEU A 262 -15.28 10.59 10.21
C LEU A 262 -15.53 9.41 11.15
N GLU A 263 -16.73 8.82 11.10
CA GLU A 263 -17.11 7.72 11.97
C GLU A 263 -16.26 6.47 11.67
N THR A 264 -16.04 6.18 10.40
CA THR A 264 -15.18 5.08 9.95
C THR A 264 -13.72 5.33 10.37
N ARG A 265 -13.22 6.56 10.25
CA ARG A 265 -11.86 6.89 10.71
C ARG A 265 -11.71 6.73 12.22
N MET A 266 -12.69 7.17 13.01
CA MET A 266 -12.70 6.97 14.46
C MET A 266 -12.70 5.48 14.83
N ALA A 267 -13.48 4.66 14.13
CA ALA A 267 -13.46 3.20 14.30
C ALA A 267 -12.10 2.58 13.97
N MET A 268 -11.43 3.05 12.89
CA MET A 268 -10.08 2.62 12.52
C MET A 268 -9.04 2.97 13.60
N VAL A 269 -9.08 4.20 14.14
CA VAL A 269 -8.20 4.63 15.24
C VAL A 269 -8.39 3.72 16.47
N LYS A 270 -9.65 3.50 16.89
CA LYS A 270 -9.96 2.64 18.03
C LYS A 270 -9.50 1.20 17.81
N SER A 271 -9.82 0.63 16.65
CA SER A 271 -9.38 -0.73 16.29
C SER A 271 -7.86 -0.86 16.33
N LYS A 272 -7.14 0.13 15.81
CA LYS A 272 -5.67 0.12 15.81
C LYS A 272 -5.08 0.27 17.20
N ALA A 273 -5.66 1.14 18.04
CA ALA A 273 -5.27 1.31 19.44
C ALA A 273 -5.47 0.01 20.24
N ASN A 274 -6.62 -0.63 20.09
CA ASN A 274 -6.92 -1.92 20.75
C ASN A 274 -5.93 -3.02 20.31
N ASN A 275 -5.58 -3.08 19.02
CA ASN A 275 -4.60 -4.04 18.49
C ASN A 275 -3.18 -3.81 19.06
N LEU A 276 -2.87 -2.59 19.49
CA LEU A 276 -1.61 -2.23 20.14
C LEU A 276 -1.68 -2.33 21.68
N GLY A 277 -2.81 -2.74 22.23
CA GLY A 277 -3.03 -2.89 23.68
C GLY A 277 -3.06 -1.57 24.44
N ILE A 278 -3.39 -0.45 23.77
CA ILE A 278 -3.49 0.87 24.39
C ILE A 278 -4.94 1.34 24.47
N GLU A 279 -5.31 1.95 25.59
CA GLU A 279 -6.58 2.63 25.77
C GLU A 279 -6.43 4.09 25.33
N MET A 280 -7.18 4.48 24.29
CA MET A 280 -7.09 5.82 23.72
C MET A 280 -8.33 6.65 24.11
N PRO A 281 -8.16 7.78 24.81
CA PRO A 281 -9.27 8.63 25.21
C PRO A 281 -10.07 9.12 24.01
N GLN A 282 -11.39 9.22 24.13
CA GLN A 282 -12.30 9.59 23.06
C GLN A 282 -11.91 10.91 22.36
N LYS A 283 -11.50 11.93 23.13
CA LYS A 283 -11.04 13.22 22.60
C LYS A 283 -9.81 13.12 21.70
N VAL A 284 -8.92 12.16 21.99
CA VAL A 284 -7.72 11.88 21.18
C VAL A 284 -8.12 11.16 19.90
N VAL A 285 -9.04 10.19 19.98
CA VAL A 285 -9.59 9.50 18.80
C VAL A 285 -10.23 10.50 17.83
N GLU A 286 -11.09 11.37 18.34
CA GLU A 286 -11.77 12.42 17.57
C GLU A 286 -10.75 13.34 16.91
N TYR A 287 -9.78 13.85 17.67
CA TYR A 287 -8.76 14.74 17.17
C TYR A 287 -7.94 14.11 16.03
N ILE A 288 -7.51 12.86 16.18
CA ILE A 288 -6.78 12.14 15.11
C ILE A 288 -7.65 11.98 13.87
N ALA A 289 -8.89 11.53 14.04
CA ALA A 289 -9.82 11.26 12.95
C ALA A 289 -10.26 12.53 12.20
N GLU A 290 -10.37 13.68 12.88
CA GLU A 290 -10.70 14.97 12.26
C GLU A 290 -9.55 15.53 11.43
N ASN A 291 -8.32 15.37 11.91
CA ASN A 291 -7.14 15.97 11.29
C ASN A 291 -6.49 15.10 10.21
N ILE A 292 -6.64 13.77 10.25
CA ILE A 292 -6.11 12.87 9.22
C ILE A 292 -7.26 12.31 8.38
N THR A 293 -7.50 12.91 7.22
CA THR A 293 -8.70 12.66 6.40
C THR A 293 -8.47 11.75 5.20
N ASN A 294 -7.29 11.77 4.58
CA ASN A 294 -7.11 11.25 3.23
C ASN A 294 -6.34 9.92 3.16
N ASN A 295 -5.70 9.48 4.25
CA ASN A 295 -4.81 8.33 4.19
C ASN A 295 -4.88 7.49 5.48
N VAL A 296 -5.37 6.26 5.36
CA VAL A 296 -5.47 5.34 6.50
C VAL A 296 -4.09 4.93 7.03
N ARG A 297 -3.05 4.87 6.18
CA ARG A 297 -1.68 4.58 6.64
C ARG A 297 -1.15 5.65 7.58
N GLU A 298 -1.45 6.93 7.32
CA GLU A 298 -1.06 8.02 8.22
C GLU A 298 -1.81 7.96 9.54
N LEU A 299 -3.09 7.63 9.48
CA LEU A 299 -3.92 7.44 10.66
C LEU A 299 -3.35 6.31 11.54
N GLU A 300 -3.00 5.17 10.93
CA GLU A 300 -2.32 4.08 11.63
C GLU A 300 -0.93 4.48 12.14
N GLY A 301 -0.18 5.27 11.37
CA GLY A 301 1.14 5.81 11.76
C GLY A 301 1.05 6.70 13.00
N ALA A 302 0.05 7.59 13.07
CA ALA A 302 -0.22 8.43 14.22
C ALA A 302 -0.50 7.61 15.49
N VAL A 303 -1.37 6.59 15.37
CA VAL A 303 -1.69 5.70 16.49
C VAL A 303 -0.46 4.92 16.97
N LYS A 304 0.35 4.38 16.04
CA LYS A 304 1.60 3.69 16.37
C LYS A 304 2.59 4.61 17.09
N LYS A 305 2.72 5.86 16.65
CA LYS A 305 3.61 6.85 17.27
C LYS A 305 3.17 7.18 18.70
N ILE A 306 1.87 7.39 18.91
CA ILE A 306 1.30 7.62 20.24
C ILE A 306 1.55 6.42 21.15
N ALA A 307 1.32 5.19 20.65
CA ALA A 307 1.59 3.96 21.39
C ALA A 307 3.06 3.84 21.78
N ALA A 308 3.98 4.16 20.87
CA ALA A 308 5.41 4.14 21.14
C ALA A 308 5.83 5.17 22.21
N ILE A 309 5.31 6.39 22.16
CA ILE A 309 5.60 7.44 23.15
C ILE A 309 5.06 7.00 24.53
N ASN A 310 3.83 6.51 24.59
CA ASN A 310 3.24 6.01 25.84
C ASN A 310 4.06 4.85 26.43
N GLY A 311 4.43 3.85 25.61
CA GLY A 311 5.17 2.68 26.06
C GLY A 311 6.61 2.96 26.47
N LEU A 312 7.32 3.88 25.77
CA LEU A 312 8.73 4.19 26.02
C LEU A 312 8.92 5.25 27.13
N MET A 313 8.02 6.22 27.22
CA MET A 313 8.16 7.36 28.14
C MET A 313 7.22 7.27 29.35
N GLY A 314 6.30 6.33 29.37
CA GLY A 314 5.28 6.22 30.44
C GLY A 314 4.32 7.42 30.49
N SER A 315 4.30 8.25 29.44
CA SER A 315 3.50 9.47 29.40
C SER A 315 2.02 9.13 29.15
N PRO A 316 1.08 9.78 29.85
CA PRO A 316 -0.35 9.54 29.64
C PRO A 316 -0.76 9.93 28.23
N ILE A 317 -1.68 9.17 27.63
CA ILE A 317 -2.24 9.50 26.30
C ILE A 317 -3.25 10.62 26.47
N ASP A 318 -2.88 11.83 26.09
CA ASP A 318 -3.70 13.03 26.18
C ASP A 318 -3.72 13.81 24.85
N LEU A 319 -4.52 14.87 24.80
CA LEU A 319 -4.64 15.71 23.61
C LEU A 319 -3.32 16.42 23.22
N PRO A 320 -2.52 17.00 24.14
CA PRO A 320 -1.20 17.54 23.83
C PRO A 320 -0.25 16.54 23.20
N MET A 321 -0.21 15.29 23.70
CA MET A 321 0.60 14.23 23.10
C MET A 321 0.14 13.94 21.66
N ALA A 322 -1.19 13.80 21.43
CA ALA A 322 -1.74 13.58 20.10
C ALA A 322 -1.40 14.73 19.13
N GLN A 323 -1.54 15.96 19.59
CA GLN A 323 -1.17 17.15 18.81
C GLN A 323 0.29 17.13 18.39
N ASN A 324 1.20 16.81 19.30
CA ASN A 324 2.62 16.70 19.00
C ASN A 324 2.94 15.53 18.06
N ALA A 325 2.30 14.37 18.25
CA ALA A 325 2.49 13.21 17.39
C ALA A 325 2.06 13.47 15.93
N ILE A 326 0.92 14.15 15.74
CA ILE A 326 0.39 14.47 14.40
C ILE A 326 1.18 15.62 13.76
N LYS A 327 1.62 16.61 14.55
CA LYS A 327 2.34 17.78 14.04
C LYS A 327 3.58 17.41 13.21
N ASP A 328 4.26 16.34 13.57
CA ASP A 328 5.43 15.88 12.82
C ASP A 328 5.03 15.17 11.52
N ILE A 329 3.88 14.47 11.49
CA ILE A 329 3.33 13.86 10.27
C ILE A 329 3.02 14.96 9.23
N PHE A 330 2.57 16.12 9.69
CA PHE A 330 2.33 17.28 8.83
C PHE A 330 3.61 18.06 8.48
N LYS A 331 4.64 18.04 9.35
CA LYS A 331 5.94 18.69 9.06
C LYS A 331 6.74 17.97 7.96
N GLU A 332 6.57 16.66 7.81
CA GLU A 332 7.19 15.88 6.73
C GLU A 332 6.51 16.08 5.36
N ARG A 333 5.44 16.84 5.31
CA ARG A 333 4.79 17.32 4.09
C ARG A 333 4.86 18.84 4.02
N PRO A 334 5.98 19.44 3.60
CA PRO A 334 5.98 20.84 3.23
C PRO A 334 4.96 20.99 2.07
N GLY A 335 3.84 21.67 2.31
CA GLY A 335 2.89 21.98 1.25
C GLY A 335 1.45 21.48 1.39
N LEU A 336 1.00 20.87 2.50
CA LEU A 336 -0.36 20.32 2.59
C LEU A 336 -1.47 21.31 2.92
N ASN A 337 -1.17 22.48 3.47
CA ASN A 337 -2.05 23.63 3.53
C ASN A 337 -1.22 24.90 3.38
N PRO A 338 -1.03 25.41 2.16
CA PRO A 338 -0.42 26.71 1.96
C PRO A 338 -1.18 27.77 2.78
N THR A 339 -0.45 28.54 3.56
CA THR A 339 -1.05 29.65 4.28
C THR A 339 -1.20 30.86 3.35
N PRO A 340 -2.14 31.78 3.62
CA PRO A 340 -2.26 33.02 2.85
C PRO A 340 -0.94 33.82 2.82
N GLU A 341 -0.16 33.76 3.88
CA GLU A 341 1.16 34.38 3.97
C GLU A 341 2.17 33.74 3.01
N MET A 342 2.17 32.41 2.88
CA MET A 342 3.03 31.71 1.90
C MET A 342 2.66 32.10 0.47
N VAL A 343 1.37 32.16 0.16
CA VAL A 343 0.87 32.62 -1.16
C VAL A 343 1.33 34.04 -1.46
N LEU A 344 1.17 34.96 -0.50
CA LEU A 344 1.57 36.36 -0.67
C LEU A 344 3.09 36.51 -0.85
N ASN A 345 3.88 35.77 -0.08
CA ASN A 345 5.34 35.83 -0.18
C ASN A 345 5.83 35.28 -1.53
N GLU A 346 5.29 34.17 -2.00
CA GLU A 346 5.66 33.58 -3.30
C GLU A 346 5.28 34.50 -4.48
N VAL A 347 4.09 35.06 -4.46
CA VAL A 347 3.63 36.03 -5.47
C VAL A 347 4.46 37.33 -5.40
N SER A 348 4.80 37.78 -4.20
CA SER A 348 5.66 38.97 -3.98
C SER A 348 7.08 38.73 -4.55
N GLU A 349 7.67 37.59 -4.29
CA GLU A 349 8.99 37.20 -4.78
C GLU A 349 9.00 37.08 -6.31
N PHE A 350 8.02 36.37 -6.88
CA PHE A 350 7.93 36.15 -8.32
C PHE A 350 7.76 37.43 -9.13
N TYR A 351 6.86 38.30 -8.68
CA TYR A 351 6.61 39.57 -9.37
C TYR A 351 7.52 40.73 -8.91
N SER A 352 8.42 40.45 -7.94
CA SER A 352 9.29 41.47 -7.33
C SER A 352 8.51 42.69 -6.77
N ILE A 353 7.35 42.47 -6.15
CA ILE A 353 6.46 43.50 -5.60
C ILE A 353 6.25 43.21 -4.12
N PRO A 354 6.54 44.21 -3.22
CA PRO A 354 6.36 44.04 -1.78
C PRO A 354 4.92 43.61 -1.42
N VAL A 355 4.77 42.70 -0.44
CA VAL A 355 3.47 42.19 0.02
C VAL A 355 2.50 43.30 0.38
N ASP A 356 2.99 44.38 1.01
CA ASP A 356 2.15 45.55 1.40
C ASP A 356 1.57 46.27 0.19
N ARG A 357 2.22 46.22 -0.98
CA ARG A 357 1.64 46.77 -2.22
C ARG A 357 0.62 45.82 -2.86
N ILE A 358 0.77 44.52 -2.67
CA ILE A 358 -0.24 43.53 -3.09
C ILE A 358 -1.49 43.66 -2.21
N LYS A 359 -1.29 43.83 -0.89
CA LYS A 359 -2.33 44.19 0.06
C LYS A 359 -2.69 45.67 -0.14
N GLY A 360 -3.97 46.00 -0.13
CA GLY A 360 -4.42 47.38 -0.14
C GLY A 360 -5.06 47.84 -1.45
N LYS A 361 -5.32 49.15 -1.55
CA LYS A 361 -6.17 49.77 -2.61
C LYS A 361 -5.39 50.27 -3.83
N ALA A 362 -4.11 49.95 -3.99
CA ALA A 362 -3.31 50.39 -5.14
C ALA A 362 -3.92 49.86 -6.47
N ARG A 363 -4.09 50.76 -7.46
CA ARG A 363 -4.74 50.48 -8.76
C ARG A 363 -3.77 50.45 -9.94
N GLY A 364 -2.48 50.52 -9.71
CA GLY A 364 -1.47 50.46 -10.78
C GLY A 364 -1.51 49.11 -11.53
N LYS A 365 -1.36 49.16 -12.86
CA LYS A 365 -1.36 47.94 -13.71
C LYS A 365 -0.36 46.89 -13.21
N GLU A 366 0.75 47.32 -12.63
CA GLU A 366 1.82 46.48 -12.10
C GLU A 366 1.36 45.61 -10.90
N VAL A 367 0.36 46.07 -10.12
CA VAL A 367 -0.08 45.42 -8.88
C VAL A 367 -1.37 44.62 -9.09
N VAL A 368 -2.13 44.93 -10.14
CA VAL A 368 -3.46 44.32 -10.35
C VAL A 368 -3.33 42.82 -10.67
N LEU A 369 -2.47 42.47 -11.61
CA LEU A 369 -2.27 41.06 -12.00
C LEU A 369 -1.70 40.20 -10.85
N PRO A 370 -0.61 40.59 -10.17
CA PRO A 370 -0.11 39.87 -9.00
C PRO A 370 -1.15 39.67 -7.90
N ARG A 371 -1.99 40.68 -7.68
CA ARG A 371 -3.07 40.57 -6.70
C ARG A 371 -4.14 39.55 -7.12
N GLN A 372 -4.57 39.56 -8.39
CA GLN A 372 -5.52 38.59 -8.92
C GLN A 372 -4.94 37.16 -8.84
N VAL A 373 -3.65 37.00 -9.09
CA VAL A 373 -2.97 35.71 -8.91
C VAL A 373 -2.97 35.28 -7.44
N ALA A 374 -2.68 36.17 -6.50
CA ALA A 374 -2.76 35.87 -5.06
C ALA A 374 -4.19 35.52 -4.63
N GLU A 375 -5.20 36.25 -5.10
CA GLU A 375 -6.63 35.97 -4.85
C GLU A 375 -7.02 34.58 -5.32
N TYR A 376 -6.63 34.20 -6.55
CA TYR A 376 -6.90 32.91 -7.14
C TYR A 376 -6.20 31.77 -6.37
N LEU A 377 -4.90 31.93 -6.08
CA LEU A 377 -4.12 30.93 -5.35
C LEU A 377 -4.61 30.74 -3.90
N MET A 378 -5.01 31.80 -3.20
CA MET A 378 -5.64 31.70 -1.89
C MET A 378 -6.97 30.93 -1.95
N ARG A 379 -7.77 31.16 -2.99
CA ARG A 379 -9.03 30.43 -3.19
C ARG A 379 -8.77 28.94 -3.44
N GLU A 380 -7.84 28.62 -4.35
CA GLU A 380 -7.52 27.26 -4.78
C GLU A 380 -6.75 26.46 -3.74
N LEU A 381 -5.73 27.06 -3.13
CA LEU A 381 -4.79 26.33 -2.26
C LEU A 381 -5.16 26.39 -0.78
N CYS A 382 -5.73 27.53 -0.33
CA CYS A 382 -6.10 27.70 1.08
C CYS A 382 -7.62 27.48 1.31
N SER A 383 -8.39 27.16 0.27
CA SER A 383 -9.85 26.95 0.34
C SER A 383 -10.64 28.09 1.00
N MET A 384 -10.14 29.32 0.88
CA MET A 384 -10.70 30.49 1.55
C MET A 384 -11.95 31.03 0.82
N SER A 385 -12.89 31.57 1.57
CA SER A 385 -14.06 32.30 1.01
C SER A 385 -13.66 33.67 0.49
N PHE A 386 -14.43 34.23 -0.45
CA PHE A 386 -14.19 35.59 -0.97
C PHE A 386 -14.14 36.67 0.11
N PRO A 387 -14.98 36.64 1.16
CA PRO A 387 -14.89 37.60 2.28
C PRO A 387 -13.58 37.47 3.07
N GLU A 388 -13.09 36.26 3.31
CA GLU A 388 -11.83 36.03 4.03
C GLU A 388 -10.63 36.55 3.24
N ILE A 389 -10.56 36.24 1.92
CA ILE A 389 -9.53 36.77 1.02
C ILE A 389 -9.58 38.30 1.01
N GLY A 390 -10.79 38.88 0.89
CA GLY A 390 -10.99 40.31 0.92
C GLY A 390 -10.49 40.97 2.19
N LYS A 391 -10.70 40.35 3.35
CA LYS A 391 -10.20 40.84 4.65
C LYS A 391 -8.67 40.86 4.70
N ILE A 392 -7.99 39.84 4.17
CA ILE A 392 -6.52 39.77 4.14
C ILE A 392 -5.93 40.82 3.20
N LEU A 393 -6.54 41.01 2.02
CA LEU A 393 -6.05 41.91 0.99
C LEU A 393 -6.56 43.36 1.15
N GLY A 394 -7.43 43.63 2.13
CA GLY A 394 -8.03 44.95 2.35
C GLY A 394 -9.01 45.35 1.23
N GLN A 395 -9.74 44.39 0.65
CA GLN A 395 -10.66 44.56 -0.45
C GLN A 395 -12.09 44.10 -0.11
N HIS A 396 -13.06 44.57 -0.89
CA HIS A 396 -14.42 44.06 -0.80
C HIS A 396 -14.54 42.71 -1.52
N HIS A 397 -15.32 41.78 -1.00
CA HIS A 397 -15.46 40.40 -1.54
C HIS A 397 -15.90 40.39 -3.03
N THR A 398 -16.70 41.36 -3.49
CA THR A 398 -17.09 41.47 -4.90
C THR A 398 -15.91 41.79 -5.81
N SER A 399 -14.92 42.56 -5.33
CA SER A 399 -13.70 42.85 -6.08
C SER A 399 -12.81 41.62 -6.21
N VAL A 400 -12.72 40.81 -5.15
CA VAL A 400 -12.00 39.53 -5.16
C VAL A 400 -12.64 38.57 -6.15
N MET A 401 -13.97 38.43 -6.12
CA MET A 401 -14.70 37.57 -7.05
C MET A 401 -14.44 37.99 -8.51
N TYR A 402 -14.58 39.26 -8.81
CA TYR A 402 -14.30 39.81 -10.15
C TYR A 402 -12.83 39.60 -10.55
N GLY A 403 -11.87 39.73 -9.63
CA GLY A 403 -10.45 39.52 -9.88
C GLY A 403 -10.15 38.07 -10.27
N ILE A 404 -10.72 37.12 -9.56
CA ILE A 404 -10.59 35.69 -9.84
C ILE A 404 -11.22 35.32 -11.17
N ASP A 405 -12.45 35.76 -11.45
CA ASP A 405 -13.15 35.50 -12.72
C ASP A 405 -12.36 36.04 -13.91
N LYS A 406 -11.84 37.27 -13.79
CA LYS A 406 -11.01 37.89 -14.83
C LYS A 406 -9.71 37.17 -15.07
N LEU A 407 -8.99 36.73 -14.01
CA LEU A 407 -7.77 35.93 -14.15
C LEU A 407 -8.06 34.61 -14.82
N THR A 408 -9.14 33.92 -14.42
CA THR A 408 -9.54 32.63 -14.99
C THR A 408 -9.82 32.77 -16.49
N ALA A 409 -10.54 33.81 -16.90
CA ALA A 409 -10.77 34.10 -18.32
C ALA A 409 -9.43 34.37 -19.07
N SER A 410 -8.53 35.16 -18.45
CA SER A 410 -7.22 35.47 -19.04
C SER A 410 -6.32 34.25 -19.18
N MET A 411 -6.36 33.29 -18.26
CA MET A 411 -5.63 32.01 -18.33
C MET A 411 -6.17 31.10 -19.45
N ALA A 412 -7.44 31.21 -19.79
CA ALA A 412 -8.02 30.46 -20.90
C ALA A 412 -7.52 30.94 -22.28
N GLU A 413 -7.15 32.22 -22.38
CA GLU A 413 -6.69 32.85 -23.63
C GLU A 413 -5.15 32.98 -23.72
N ASN A 414 -4.42 32.80 -22.62
CA ASN A 414 -2.98 33.03 -22.53
C ASN A 414 -2.27 31.86 -21.83
N ASP A 415 -1.65 31.00 -22.63
CA ASP A 415 -0.93 29.82 -22.17
C ASP A 415 0.25 30.17 -21.24
N VAL A 416 0.99 31.26 -21.53
CA VAL A 416 2.12 31.70 -20.69
C VAL A 416 1.65 32.08 -19.28
N LEU A 417 0.51 32.78 -19.18
CA LEU A 417 -0.07 33.14 -17.88
C LEU A 417 -0.55 31.91 -17.12
N ARG A 418 -1.17 30.96 -17.82
CA ARG A 418 -1.61 29.69 -17.24
C ARG A 418 -0.43 28.88 -16.69
N ASP A 419 0.65 28.78 -17.47
CA ASP A 419 1.87 28.05 -17.06
C ASP A 419 2.51 28.75 -15.84
N THR A 420 2.60 30.08 -15.84
CA THR A 420 3.12 30.86 -14.71
C THR A 420 2.31 30.59 -13.43
N VAL A 421 0.99 30.63 -13.49
CA VAL A 421 0.14 30.36 -12.30
C VAL A 421 0.28 28.90 -11.85
N THR A 422 0.44 27.98 -12.80
CA THR A 422 0.67 26.56 -12.49
C THR A 422 2.01 26.34 -11.80
N ASP A 423 3.06 27.00 -12.25
CA ASP A 423 4.39 26.90 -11.61
C ASP A 423 4.40 27.53 -10.22
N LEU A 424 3.76 28.70 -10.03
CA LEU A 424 3.57 29.29 -8.70
C LEU A 424 2.80 28.34 -7.77
N LYS A 425 1.75 27.69 -8.29
CA LYS A 425 0.99 26.69 -7.53
C LYS A 425 1.87 25.51 -7.07
N LYS A 426 2.71 24.97 -7.96
CA LYS A 426 3.68 23.91 -7.64
C LYS A 426 4.71 24.37 -6.62
N ASN A 427 5.28 25.57 -6.79
CA ASN A 427 6.26 26.12 -5.86
C ASN A 427 5.72 26.28 -4.45
N ILE A 428 4.49 26.82 -4.31
CA ILE A 428 3.82 26.98 -3.02
C ILE A 428 3.53 25.60 -2.37
N GLN A 429 3.17 24.62 -3.17
CA GLN A 429 2.89 23.25 -2.68
C GLN A 429 4.16 22.45 -2.34
N SER A 430 5.31 22.87 -2.83
CA SER A 430 6.61 22.22 -2.56
C SER A 430 7.36 22.83 -1.37
N LYS A 431 6.97 24.02 -0.89
CA LYS A 431 7.52 24.71 0.29
C LYS A 431 6.72 24.33 1.54
#